data_c98004b00403d64f94e24a06b8593fe1
#
_entry.id   c98004b00403d64f94e24a06b8593fe1
#
_cell.length_a   1.000
_cell.length_b   1.000
_cell.length_c   1.000
_cell.angle_alpha   90.00
_cell.angle_beta   90.00
_cell.angle_gamma   90.00
#
_symmetry.space_group_name_H-M   'P 1'
#
loop_
_entity.id
_entity.type
_entity.pdbx_description
1 polymer ?
#
loop_
_entity_poly.entity_id
_entity_poly.type
_entity_poly.pdbx_seq_one_letter_code
_entity_poly.pdbx_strand_id
1 'polypeptide(L)'
;MTPLTDSEAALLDGCCLVFGTGSRLYGCAEPGSDRDLRGIAAPTRTDYLELRRPRERTVAQGADVQTWGLHHWCDMFAKGSPNAMEVALLPPSAVVRADPLGRAAMDAARDALHAGFIPHLAHYAHNQHHMYERGDQPGKRLMHAVRVMRLAVSLASTGTAELADPDAASLLAIRRGALMAGE
;
A
#
# COMPACT_ATOMS: atom_id res chain seq x y z
N MET A 1 -14.62 -0.12 9.27
CA MET A 1 -14.51 -0.94 8.04
C MET A 1 -15.61 -2.00 7.98
N THR A 2 -16.05 -2.39 6.77
CA THR A 2 -16.98 -3.51 6.57
C THR A 2 -16.29 -4.83 6.99
N PRO A 3 -16.99 -5.78 7.66
CA PRO A 3 -16.46 -7.10 7.98
C PRO A 3 -15.92 -7.83 6.74
N LEU A 4 -15.00 -8.77 6.94
CA LEU A 4 -14.53 -9.65 5.87
C LEU A 4 -15.67 -10.60 5.46
N THR A 5 -15.78 -10.87 4.17
CA THR A 5 -16.58 -12.00 3.68
C THR A 5 -15.88 -13.32 4.02
N ASP A 6 -16.61 -14.45 3.99
CA ASP A 6 -16.02 -15.75 4.27
C ASP A 6 -14.87 -16.10 3.31
N SER A 7 -15.00 -15.71 2.04
CA SER A 7 -13.94 -15.90 1.04
C SER A 7 -12.71 -15.02 1.32
N GLU A 8 -12.88 -13.76 1.69
CA GLU A 8 -11.77 -12.89 2.10
C GLU A 8 -11.09 -13.42 3.37
N ALA A 9 -11.88 -13.86 4.34
CA ALA A 9 -11.36 -14.44 5.59
C ALA A 9 -10.50 -15.69 5.33
N ALA A 10 -10.97 -16.58 4.44
CA ALA A 10 -10.21 -17.77 4.07
C ALA A 10 -8.89 -17.46 3.34
N LEU A 11 -8.87 -16.43 2.48
CA LEU A 11 -7.67 -16.00 1.77
C LEU A 11 -6.64 -15.32 2.70
N LEU A 12 -7.11 -14.69 3.77
CA LEU A 12 -6.31 -13.96 4.73
C LEU A 12 -6.03 -14.79 6.01
N ASP A 13 -6.36 -16.08 5.98
CA ASP A 13 -6.03 -16.98 7.08
C ASP A 13 -4.51 -17.10 7.26
N GLY A 14 -4.06 -17.19 8.53
CA GLY A 14 -2.63 -17.18 8.85
C GLY A 14 -1.93 -15.83 8.71
N CYS A 15 -2.63 -14.75 8.30
CA CYS A 15 -2.05 -13.40 8.32
C CYS A 15 -2.04 -12.82 9.73
N CYS A 16 -0.89 -12.37 10.19
CA CYS A 16 -0.71 -11.66 11.45
C CYS A 16 -1.21 -10.20 11.37
N LEU A 17 -1.21 -9.60 10.19
CA LEU A 17 -1.75 -8.28 9.91
C LEU A 17 -2.61 -8.32 8.65
N VAL A 18 -3.83 -7.77 8.73
CA VAL A 18 -4.75 -7.58 7.61
C VAL A 18 -5.23 -6.13 7.61
N PHE A 19 -5.13 -5.46 6.47
CA PHE A 19 -5.50 -4.06 6.34
C PHE A 19 -6.10 -3.73 4.97
N GLY A 20 -6.94 -2.68 4.95
CA GLY A 20 -7.45 -2.10 3.73
C GLY A 20 -6.41 -1.20 3.07
N THR A 21 -6.36 -1.22 1.74
CA THR A 21 -5.45 -0.41 0.93
C THR A 21 -6.18 0.21 -0.26
N GLY A 22 -5.44 0.66 -1.26
CA GLY A 22 -5.98 1.19 -2.51
C GLY A 22 -6.70 2.52 -2.37
N SER A 23 -7.65 2.75 -3.27
CA SER A 23 -8.34 4.04 -3.38
C SER A 23 -9.03 4.49 -2.09
N ARG A 24 -9.54 3.54 -1.30
CA ARG A 24 -10.20 3.81 0.00
C ARG A 24 -9.22 4.34 1.04
N LEU A 25 -8.04 3.76 1.10
CA LEU A 25 -6.98 4.19 2.02
C LEU A 25 -6.45 5.58 1.68
N TYR A 26 -6.40 5.90 0.39
CA TYR A 26 -5.87 7.17 -0.10
C TYR A 26 -6.91 8.30 -0.17
N GLY A 27 -8.17 8.05 0.19
CA GLY A 27 -9.24 9.03 0.09
C GLY A 27 -9.79 9.23 -1.33
N CYS A 28 -9.36 8.40 -2.29
CA CYS A 28 -9.70 8.52 -3.71
C CYS A 28 -10.73 7.47 -4.18
N ALA A 29 -11.54 6.92 -3.26
CA ALA A 29 -12.56 5.96 -3.61
C ALA A 29 -13.77 6.65 -4.26
N GLU A 30 -14.30 6.01 -5.31
CA GLU A 30 -15.53 6.40 -6.00
C GLU A 30 -16.64 5.37 -5.71
N PRO A 31 -17.92 5.71 -5.93
CA PRO A 31 -18.97 4.71 -5.92
C PRO A 31 -18.62 3.56 -6.87
N GLY A 32 -18.60 2.33 -6.36
CA GLY A 32 -18.19 1.15 -7.12
C GLY A 32 -16.69 0.85 -7.13
N SER A 33 -15.86 1.63 -6.41
CA SER A 33 -14.45 1.28 -6.22
C SER A 33 -14.33 -0.07 -5.51
N ASP A 34 -13.44 -0.91 -6.03
CA ASP A 34 -13.12 -2.22 -5.45
C ASP A 34 -12.65 -2.08 -3.99
N ARG A 35 -12.77 -3.19 -3.29
CA ARG A 35 -12.20 -3.33 -1.95
C ARG A 35 -10.83 -3.99 -2.08
N ASP A 36 -9.79 -3.21 -1.82
CA ASP A 36 -8.42 -3.70 -1.83
C ASP A 36 -8.02 -4.12 -0.41
N LEU A 37 -7.57 -5.35 -0.23
CA LEU A 37 -7.11 -5.89 1.05
C LEU A 37 -5.69 -6.42 0.91
N ARG A 38 -4.90 -6.21 1.96
CA ARG A 38 -3.56 -6.80 2.09
C ARG A 38 -3.42 -7.55 3.39
N GLY A 39 -2.68 -8.67 3.30
CA GLY A 39 -2.30 -9.47 4.44
C GLY A 39 -0.80 -9.66 4.53
N ILE A 40 -0.25 -9.61 5.75
CA ILE A 40 1.11 -10.07 6.04
C ILE A 40 0.97 -11.39 6.77
N ALA A 41 1.44 -12.48 6.15
CA ALA A 41 1.37 -13.81 6.72
C ALA A 41 2.56 -14.08 7.64
N ALA A 42 2.29 -14.61 8.83
CA ALA A 42 3.32 -15.12 9.72
C ALA A 42 4.05 -16.31 9.06
N PRO A 43 5.36 -16.45 9.21
CA PRO A 43 6.06 -17.64 8.73
C PRO A 43 5.58 -18.87 9.50
N THR A 44 5.31 -19.96 8.80
CA THR A 44 5.09 -21.24 9.45
C THR A 44 6.40 -21.75 10.05
N ARG A 45 6.31 -22.72 10.98
CA ARG A 45 7.52 -23.38 11.53
C ARG A 45 8.37 -23.99 10.41
N THR A 46 7.73 -24.58 9.40
CA THR A 46 8.42 -25.15 8.24
C THR A 46 9.12 -24.10 7.41
N ASP A 47 8.46 -22.97 7.11
CA ASP A 47 9.07 -21.86 6.38
C ASP A 47 10.30 -21.31 7.10
N TYR A 48 10.22 -21.22 8.43
CA TYR A 48 11.34 -20.75 9.23
C TYR A 48 12.51 -21.73 9.24
N LEU A 49 12.24 -23.03 9.45
CA LEU A 49 13.29 -24.06 9.51
C LEU A 49 13.94 -24.32 8.16
N GLU A 50 13.18 -24.21 7.07
CA GLU A 50 13.67 -24.43 5.71
C GLU A 50 14.13 -23.13 5.03
N LEU A 51 14.17 -22.01 5.76
CA LEU A 51 14.52 -20.68 5.25
C LEU A 51 13.69 -20.29 4.02
N ARG A 52 12.46 -20.79 3.93
CA ARG A 52 11.52 -20.44 2.88
C ARG A 52 11.09 -18.98 3.06
N ARG A 53 10.98 -18.27 1.94
CA ARG A 53 10.41 -16.93 1.89
C ARG A 53 9.14 -17.00 1.05
N PRO A 54 7.96 -17.21 1.67
CA PRO A 54 6.70 -17.20 0.94
C PRO A 54 6.60 -15.90 0.13
N ARG A 55 6.38 -16.05 -1.17
CA ARG A 55 6.24 -14.92 -2.08
C ARG A 55 4.81 -14.42 -2.03
N GLU A 56 4.64 -13.24 -2.57
CA GLU A 56 3.37 -12.63 -2.83
C GLU A 56 2.38 -13.60 -3.49
N ARG A 57 1.17 -13.63 -2.97
CA ARG A 57 0.06 -14.39 -3.55
C ARG A 57 -1.09 -13.41 -3.81
N THR A 58 -1.42 -13.24 -5.07
CA THR A 58 -2.59 -12.46 -5.49
C THR A 58 -3.74 -13.40 -5.77
N VAL A 59 -4.93 -13.10 -5.25
CA VAL A 59 -6.16 -13.84 -5.55
C VAL A 59 -7.24 -12.81 -5.84
N ALA A 60 -7.78 -12.84 -7.06
CA ALA A 60 -8.89 -12.00 -7.49
C ALA A 60 -10.20 -12.77 -7.36
N GLN A 61 -11.12 -12.32 -6.49
CA GLN A 61 -12.53 -12.74 -6.48
C GLN A 61 -13.38 -11.58 -5.95
N GLY A 62 -13.67 -10.58 -6.79
CA GLY A 62 -14.53 -9.46 -6.41
C GLY A 62 -13.94 -8.46 -5.40
N ALA A 63 -12.85 -8.84 -4.73
CA ALA A 63 -11.95 -7.97 -3.98
C ALA A 63 -10.52 -8.25 -4.44
N ASP A 64 -9.69 -7.24 -4.56
CA ASP A 64 -8.26 -7.43 -4.80
C ASP A 64 -7.58 -7.76 -3.46
N VAL A 65 -7.30 -9.05 -3.26
CA VAL A 65 -6.67 -9.57 -2.03
C VAL A 65 -5.24 -9.98 -2.34
N GLN A 66 -4.29 -9.32 -1.68
CA GLN A 66 -2.87 -9.59 -1.84
C GLN A 66 -2.24 -9.98 -0.50
N THR A 67 -1.48 -11.07 -0.46
CA THR A 67 -0.78 -11.51 0.74
C THR A 67 0.72 -11.57 0.52
N TRP A 68 1.47 -11.16 1.53
CA TRP A 68 2.92 -11.24 1.57
C TRP A 68 3.37 -12.05 2.79
N GLY A 69 4.38 -12.89 2.62
CA GLY A 69 5.07 -13.44 3.79
C GLY A 69 5.81 -12.32 4.53
N LEU A 70 5.89 -12.41 5.86
CA LEU A 70 6.54 -11.40 6.71
C LEU A 70 7.97 -11.07 6.23
N HIS A 71 8.78 -12.08 5.90
CA HIS A 71 10.14 -11.86 5.40
C HIS A 71 10.16 -11.11 4.06
N HIS A 72 9.22 -11.44 3.14
CA HIS A 72 9.11 -10.74 1.87
C HIS A 72 8.72 -9.29 2.08
N TRP A 73 7.77 -9.02 2.97
CA TRP A 73 7.39 -7.67 3.34
C TRP A 73 8.56 -6.88 3.95
N CYS A 74 9.34 -7.49 4.87
CA CYS A 74 10.53 -6.87 5.43
C CYS A 74 11.57 -6.50 4.34
N ASP A 75 11.81 -7.40 3.38
CA ASP A 75 12.72 -7.15 2.26
C ASP A 75 12.22 -6.00 1.38
N MET A 76 10.91 -5.93 1.11
CA MET A 76 10.30 -4.82 0.36
C MET A 76 10.40 -3.50 1.14
N PHE A 77 10.12 -3.54 2.44
CA PHE A 77 10.21 -2.36 3.30
C PHE A 77 11.64 -1.82 3.33
N ALA A 78 12.62 -2.67 3.58
CA ALA A 78 14.04 -2.29 3.59
C ALA A 78 14.52 -1.71 2.24
N LYS A 79 13.90 -2.11 1.13
CA LYS A 79 14.17 -1.57 -0.22
C LYS A 79 13.35 -0.31 -0.53
N GLY A 80 12.61 0.22 0.42
CA GLY A 80 11.81 1.44 0.26
C GLY A 80 10.61 1.29 -0.67
N SER A 81 10.03 0.09 -0.78
CA SER A 81 8.79 -0.10 -1.54
C SER A 81 7.65 0.71 -0.93
N PRO A 82 7.01 1.64 -1.68
CA PRO A 82 5.90 2.44 -1.16
C PRO A 82 4.76 1.58 -0.63
N ASN A 83 4.48 0.45 -1.27
CA ASN A 83 3.43 -0.47 -0.84
C ASN A 83 3.73 -1.12 0.52
N ALA A 84 4.99 -1.43 0.79
CA ALA A 84 5.40 -1.99 2.09
C ALA A 84 5.44 -0.91 3.19
N MET A 85 5.81 0.33 2.81
CA MET A 85 5.83 1.49 3.72
C MET A 85 4.45 1.89 4.22
N GLU A 86 3.38 1.56 3.50
CA GLU A 86 2.01 1.83 3.95
C GLU A 86 1.76 1.32 5.36
N VAL A 87 2.38 0.18 5.74
CA VAL A 87 2.22 -0.41 7.09
C VAL A 87 2.65 0.54 8.21
N ALA A 88 3.70 1.33 8.00
CA ALA A 88 4.16 2.33 8.95
C ALA A 88 3.16 3.47 9.16
N LEU A 89 2.34 3.74 8.16
CA LEU A 89 1.44 4.91 8.08
C LEU A 89 -0.04 4.53 8.21
N LEU A 90 -0.36 3.25 8.48
CA LEU A 90 -1.75 2.79 8.57
C LEU A 90 -2.51 3.53 9.69
N PRO A 91 -3.62 4.20 9.36
CA PRO A 91 -4.53 4.67 10.38
C PRO A 91 -5.25 3.47 11.04
N PRO A 92 -5.64 3.56 12.33
CA PRO A 92 -6.36 2.48 13.00
C PRO A 92 -7.63 2.02 12.26
N SER A 93 -8.30 2.93 11.56
CA SER A 93 -9.49 2.65 10.76
C SER A 93 -9.25 1.74 9.55
N ALA A 94 -8.03 1.66 9.06
CA ALA A 94 -7.65 0.79 7.94
C ALA A 94 -7.26 -0.62 8.39
N VAL A 95 -6.93 -0.83 9.67
CA VAL A 95 -6.55 -2.13 10.20
C VAL A 95 -7.81 -2.98 10.42
N VAL A 96 -7.87 -4.13 9.74
CA VAL A 96 -8.97 -5.10 9.86
C VAL A 96 -8.69 -6.07 11.00
N ARG A 97 -7.46 -6.58 11.05
CA ARG A 97 -6.98 -7.52 12.06
C ARG A 97 -5.49 -7.33 12.27
N ALA A 98 -5.05 -7.33 13.52
CA ALA A 98 -3.63 -7.39 13.88
C ALA A 98 -3.47 -8.23 15.15
N ASP A 99 -2.74 -9.32 15.07
CA ASP A 99 -2.31 -10.09 16.24
C ASP A 99 -1.07 -9.45 16.89
N PRO A 100 -0.48 -10.00 17.95
CA PRO A 100 0.71 -9.44 18.59
C PRO A 100 1.90 -9.28 17.60
N LEU A 101 2.11 -10.21 16.68
CA LEU A 101 3.18 -10.11 15.67
C LEU A 101 2.89 -9.02 14.65
N GLY A 102 1.65 -8.91 14.19
CA GLY A 102 1.22 -7.85 13.28
C GLY A 102 1.36 -6.46 13.89
N ARG A 103 1.01 -6.30 15.18
CA ARG A 103 1.24 -5.04 15.91
C ARG A 103 2.73 -4.71 16.02
N ALA A 104 3.55 -5.69 16.41
CA ALA A 104 5.01 -5.50 16.48
C ALA A 104 5.60 -5.11 15.11
N ALA A 105 5.11 -5.70 14.01
CA ALA A 105 5.53 -5.31 12.66
C ALA A 105 5.16 -3.87 12.32
N MET A 106 3.95 -3.42 12.69
CA MET A 106 3.52 -2.03 12.48
C MET A 106 4.37 -1.05 13.30
N ASP A 107 4.66 -1.36 14.55
CA ASP A 107 5.47 -0.51 15.43
C ASP A 107 6.91 -0.43 14.92
N ALA A 108 7.53 -1.56 14.58
CA ALA A 108 8.86 -1.60 13.98
C ALA A 108 8.93 -0.82 12.66
N ALA A 109 7.88 -0.87 11.83
CA ALA A 109 7.80 -0.10 10.60
C ALA A 109 7.74 1.42 10.87
N ARG A 110 6.99 1.85 11.88
CA ARG A 110 6.92 3.27 12.29
C ARG A 110 8.27 3.77 12.78
N ASP A 111 8.92 2.99 13.64
CA ASP A 111 10.24 3.34 14.20
C ASP A 111 11.33 3.39 13.12
N ALA A 112 11.21 2.55 12.08
CA ALA A 112 12.16 2.50 10.99
C ALA A 112 11.87 3.52 9.87
N LEU A 113 10.72 4.19 9.89
CA LEU A 113 10.38 5.19 8.87
C LEU A 113 11.21 6.46 9.07
N HIS A 114 11.98 6.83 8.05
CA HIS A 114 12.84 8.01 8.09
C HIS A 114 13.01 8.64 6.70
N ALA A 115 13.62 9.83 6.65
CA ALA A 115 13.83 10.58 5.41
C ALA A 115 14.64 9.81 4.34
N GLY A 116 15.41 8.80 4.70
CA GLY A 116 16.13 7.93 3.76
C GLY A 116 15.22 7.15 2.79
N PHE A 117 13.91 7.08 3.05
CA PHE A 117 12.94 6.52 2.11
C PHE A 117 12.56 7.45 0.96
N ILE A 118 12.82 8.76 1.06
CA ILE A 118 12.43 9.77 0.06
C ILE A 118 12.98 9.45 -1.34
N PRO A 119 14.26 9.07 -1.53
CA PRO A 119 14.75 8.69 -2.86
C PRO A 119 14.00 7.52 -3.49
N HIS A 120 13.55 6.55 -2.68
CA HIS A 120 12.79 5.40 -3.15
C HIS A 120 11.38 5.79 -3.59
N LEU A 121 10.73 6.69 -2.83
CA LEU A 121 9.44 7.27 -3.21
C LEU A 121 9.56 8.07 -4.52
N ALA A 122 10.59 8.89 -4.66
CA ALA A 122 10.85 9.65 -5.89
C ALA A 122 11.09 8.72 -7.09
N HIS A 123 11.90 7.66 -6.90
CA HIS A 123 12.13 6.66 -7.95
C HIS A 123 10.83 5.94 -8.36
N TYR A 124 10.00 5.56 -7.39
CA TYR A 124 8.70 4.96 -7.69
C TYR A 124 7.80 5.91 -8.49
N ALA A 125 7.73 7.18 -8.07
CA ALA A 125 6.93 8.20 -8.77
C ALA A 125 7.43 8.40 -10.21
N HIS A 126 8.76 8.44 -10.42
CA HIS A 126 9.37 8.51 -11.74
C HIS A 126 8.98 7.30 -12.61
N ASN A 127 9.02 6.09 -12.07
CA ASN A 127 8.58 4.89 -12.79
C ASN A 127 7.10 4.94 -13.17
N GLN A 128 6.22 5.45 -12.28
CA GLN A 128 4.80 5.64 -12.62
C GLN A 128 4.63 6.68 -13.73
N HIS A 129 5.38 7.77 -13.72
CA HIS A 129 5.38 8.77 -14.78
C HIS A 129 5.85 8.18 -16.12
N HIS A 130 6.90 7.37 -16.12
CA HIS A 130 7.37 6.71 -17.33
C HIS A 130 6.33 5.72 -17.92
N MET A 131 5.58 5.01 -17.07
CA MET A 131 4.46 4.17 -17.52
C MET A 131 3.29 5.02 -18.06
N TYR A 132 3.05 6.20 -17.49
CA TYR A 132 2.11 7.19 -18.02
C TYR A 132 2.49 7.62 -19.44
N GLU A 133 3.75 7.98 -19.69
CA GLU A 133 4.26 8.38 -21.00
C GLU A 133 4.09 7.27 -22.08
N ARG A 134 4.12 6.01 -21.64
CA ARG A 134 3.86 4.85 -22.51
C ARG A 134 2.37 4.58 -22.78
N GLY A 135 1.47 5.35 -22.19
CA GLY A 135 0.03 5.19 -22.36
C GLY A 135 -0.59 4.05 -21.53
N ASP A 136 0.15 3.45 -20.57
CA ASP A 136 -0.39 2.42 -19.68
C ASP A 136 -1.24 3.06 -18.58
N GLN A 137 -2.56 2.97 -18.70
CA GLN A 137 -3.53 3.53 -17.74
C GLN A 137 -3.18 4.97 -17.30
N PRO A 138 -3.05 5.93 -18.23
CA PRO A 138 -2.34 7.18 -18.01
C PRO A 138 -2.86 7.97 -16.80
N GLY A 139 -4.17 8.14 -16.65
CA GLY A 139 -4.74 8.86 -15.51
C GLY A 139 -4.41 8.20 -14.16
N LYS A 140 -4.46 6.86 -14.09
CA LYS A 140 -4.12 6.11 -12.88
C LYS A 140 -2.63 6.24 -12.53
N ARG A 141 -1.75 6.13 -13.53
CA ARG A 141 -0.30 6.22 -13.34
C ARG A 141 0.12 7.61 -12.87
N LEU A 142 -0.40 8.65 -13.53
CA LEU A 142 -0.11 10.03 -13.15
C LEU A 142 -0.62 10.34 -11.73
N MET A 143 -1.86 9.91 -11.41
CA MET A 143 -2.39 10.05 -10.05
C MET A 143 -1.47 9.38 -9.00
N HIS A 144 -0.97 8.17 -9.27
CA HIS A 144 -0.06 7.48 -8.35
C HIS A 144 1.29 8.20 -8.21
N ALA A 145 1.85 8.74 -9.30
CA ALA A 145 3.08 9.53 -9.26
C ALA A 145 2.90 10.76 -8.36
N VAL A 146 1.84 11.54 -8.59
CA VAL A 146 1.56 12.76 -7.81
C VAL A 146 1.33 12.42 -6.34
N ARG A 147 0.52 11.41 -6.03
CA ARG A 147 0.26 10.97 -4.64
C ARG A 147 1.55 10.62 -3.91
N VAL A 148 2.42 9.81 -4.52
CA VAL A 148 3.65 9.37 -3.89
C VAL A 148 4.65 10.54 -3.72
N MET A 149 4.69 11.48 -4.67
CA MET A 149 5.49 12.70 -4.51
C MET A 149 4.99 13.59 -3.38
N ARG A 150 3.67 13.76 -3.22
CA ARG A 150 3.10 14.49 -2.07
C ARG A 150 3.45 13.82 -0.75
N LEU A 151 3.38 12.48 -0.68
CA LEU A 151 3.82 11.70 0.48
C LEU A 151 5.30 11.96 0.79
N ALA A 152 6.16 11.94 -0.23
CA ALA A 152 7.59 12.22 -0.07
C ALA A 152 7.87 13.64 0.42
N VAL A 153 7.15 14.63 -0.10
CA VAL A 153 7.25 16.04 0.34
C VAL A 153 6.80 16.20 1.79
N SER A 154 5.69 15.57 2.18
CA SER A 154 5.21 15.58 3.57
C SER A 154 6.25 14.97 4.51
N LEU A 155 6.76 13.78 4.20
CA LEU A 155 7.78 13.12 4.98
C LEU A 155 9.07 13.95 5.10
N ALA A 156 9.47 14.62 4.01
CA ALA A 156 10.66 15.48 4.00
C ALA A 156 10.49 16.74 4.86
N SER A 157 9.31 17.34 4.84
CA SER A 157 9.06 18.65 5.49
C SER A 157 8.66 18.53 6.96
N THR A 158 7.96 17.46 7.34
CA THR A 158 7.39 17.30 8.70
C THR A 158 7.93 16.09 9.47
N GLY A 159 8.67 15.20 8.80
CA GLY A 159 9.08 13.90 9.37
C GLY A 159 7.94 12.88 9.49
N THR A 160 6.73 13.25 9.09
CA THR A 160 5.53 12.41 9.13
C THR A 160 4.78 12.48 7.80
N ALA A 161 3.88 11.53 7.55
CA ALA A 161 3.02 11.55 6.39
C ALA A 161 1.71 10.80 6.67
N GLU A 162 0.67 11.19 5.97
CA GLU A 162 -0.63 10.49 5.97
C GLU A 162 -0.86 9.81 4.63
N LEU A 163 -1.49 8.63 4.64
CA LEU A 163 -1.80 7.90 3.40
C LEU A 163 -3.00 8.51 2.67
N ALA A 164 -3.97 9.04 3.41
CA ALA A 164 -5.06 9.80 2.83
C ALA A 164 -4.53 11.15 2.33
N ASP A 165 -4.70 11.42 1.05
CA ASP A 165 -4.26 12.69 0.46
C ASP A 165 -5.24 13.80 0.88
N PRO A 166 -4.76 14.93 1.44
CA PRO A 166 -5.63 16.02 1.85
C PRO A 166 -6.37 16.67 0.66
N ASP A 167 -5.85 16.51 -0.54
CA ASP A 167 -6.48 16.97 -1.78
C ASP A 167 -6.81 15.79 -2.71
N ALA A 168 -7.56 14.83 -2.16
CA ALA A 168 -8.04 13.67 -2.91
C ALA A 168 -8.88 14.04 -4.14
N ALA A 169 -9.54 15.20 -4.10
CA ALA A 169 -10.34 15.69 -5.23
C ALA A 169 -9.46 15.95 -6.46
N SER A 170 -8.29 16.58 -6.29
CA SER A 170 -7.35 16.80 -7.40
C SER A 170 -6.77 15.48 -7.93
N LEU A 171 -6.51 14.51 -7.06
CA LEU A 171 -6.06 13.17 -7.49
C LEU A 171 -7.12 12.46 -8.32
N LEU A 172 -8.39 12.57 -7.95
CA LEU A 172 -9.51 12.03 -8.75
C LEU A 172 -9.65 12.75 -10.09
N ALA A 173 -9.48 14.07 -10.13
CA ALA A 173 -9.48 14.84 -11.37
C ALA A 173 -8.36 14.38 -12.32
N ILE A 174 -7.14 14.18 -11.80
CA ILE A 174 -6.01 13.63 -12.55
C ILE A 174 -6.35 12.22 -13.09
N ARG A 175 -6.90 11.34 -12.24
CA ARG A 175 -7.30 10.00 -12.63
C ARG A 175 -8.30 9.99 -13.80
N ARG A 176 -9.22 10.96 -13.81
CA ARG A 176 -10.24 11.15 -14.86
C ARG A 176 -9.70 11.87 -16.11
N GLY A 177 -8.44 12.28 -16.13
CA GLY A 177 -7.83 12.95 -17.27
C GLY A 177 -8.01 14.47 -17.31
N ALA A 178 -8.46 15.11 -16.22
CA ALA A 178 -8.70 16.55 -16.21
C ALA A 178 -7.45 17.41 -16.48
N LEU A 179 -6.25 16.90 -16.17
CA LEU A 179 -4.98 17.56 -16.52
C LEU A 179 -4.52 17.31 -17.96
N MET A 180 -5.19 16.40 -18.67
CA MET A 180 -4.89 16.08 -20.07
C MET A 180 -5.63 17.03 -21.05
N ALA A 181 -6.59 17.80 -20.54
CA ALA A 181 -7.45 18.70 -21.33
C ALA A 181 -7.01 20.19 -21.28
N GLY A 182 -5.90 20.49 -20.62
CA GLY A 182 -5.40 21.86 -20.41
C GLY A 182 -4.00 22.03 -20.99
N GLU A 183 -3.86 22.01 -22.29
CA GLU A 183 -2.77 22.64 -23.02
C GLU A 183 -3.23 23.99 -23.57
#